data_01180b993054f29b68af27c240e2340d
#
_entry.id   01180b993054f29b68af27c240e2340d
#
_cell.length_a   1.000
_cell.length_b   1.000
_cell.length_c   1.000
_cell.angle_alpha   90.00
_cell.angle_beta   90.00
_cell.angle_gamma   90.00
#
_symmetry.space_group_name_H-M   'P 1'
#
loop_
_entity.id
_entity.type
_entity.pdbx_description
1 polymer ?
#
loop_
_entity_poly.entity_id
_entity_poly.type
_entity_poly.pdbx_seq_one_letter_code
_entity_poly.pdbx_strand_id
1 'polypeptide(L)'
;MAAKIITIAIEKGGTGKTVTASNLAYLMGEDGKRVLCIDTDPQGNLTSALSDGQGEIAGGMYDGKALYDMFTGFRYTNTKDYITETEYGDNVQMIPASSQTPRINQRMPELFEDATIIAKKDSSKQIASIADFLYYFLSQVRDEYDYILIDTQPTRDSLLLTCLLYTSPSPRDPKTS
;
A
#
# COMPACT_ATOMS: atom_id res chain seq x y z
N MET A 1 5.05 17.16 7.79
CA MET A 1 4.80 17.33 6.33
C MET A 1 4.21 16.03 5.84
N ALA A 2 3.18 16.03 4.99
CA ALA A 2 2.64 14.76 4.49
C ALA A 2 3.65 14.04 3.60
N ALA A 3 3.69 12.71 3.66
CA ALA A 3 4.59 11.88 2.88
C ALA A 3 4.47 12.14 1.38
N LYS A 4 5.58 12.07 0.66
CA LYS A 4 5.60 11.99 -0.80
C LYS A 4 5.32 10.54 -1.21
N ILE A 5 4.24 10.32 -1.99
CA ILE A 5 3.84 8.99 -2.43
C ILE A 5 4.38 8.73 -3.84
N ILE A 6 5.02 7.59 -4.02
CA ILE A 6 5.66 7.17 -5.27
C ILE A 6 5.16 5.77 -5.63
N THR A 7 4.43 5.66 -6.74
CA THR A 7 4.03 4.36 -7.29
C THR A 7 5.02 3.91 -8.36
N ILE A 8 5.52 2.69 -8.21
CA ILE A 8 6.45 2.05 -9.15
C ILE A 8 5.64 1.06 -9.99
N ALA A 9 5.29 1.49 -11.19
CA ALA A 9 4.39 0.75 -12.07
C ALA A 9 4.95 0.65 -13.49
N ILE A 10 5.03 -0.56 -14.03
CA ILE A 10 5.35 -0.86 -15.43
C ILE A 10 4.56 -2.10 -15.83
N GLU A 11 3.88 -2.07 -16.96
CA GLU A 11 3.06 -3.18 -17.45
C GLU A 11 3.85 -4.44 -17.84
N LYS A 12 5.16 -4.32 -18.05
CA LYS A 12 6.01 -5.44 -18.43
C LYS A 12 6.64 -6.10 -17.20
N GLY A 13 6.54 -7.43 -17.11
CA GLY A 13 7.22 -8.21 -16.08
C GLY A 13 8.75 -8.18 -16.24
N GLY A 14 9.48 -8.40 -15.15
CA GLY A 14 10.95 -8.48 -15.16
C GLY A 14 11.68 -7.16 -15.43
N THR A 15 11.04 -6.01 -15.26
CA THR A 15 11.62 -4.69 -15.54
C THR A 15 12.33 -4.06 -14.34
N GLY A 16 12.46 -4.78 -13.22
CA GLY A 16 13.16 -4.30 -12.03
C GLY A 16 12.32 -3.41 -11.10
N LYS A 17 10.99 -3.41 -11.17
CA LYS A 17 10.12 -2.62 -10.27
C LYS A 17 10.46 -2.85 -8.80
N THR A 18 10.36 -4.10 -8.36
CA THR A 18 10.63 -4.50 -6.99
C THR A 18 12.06 -4.17 -6.55
N VAL A 19 13.05 -4.42 -7.44
CA VAL A 19 14.45 -4.05 -7.18
C VAL A 19 14.59 -2.53 -7.04
N THR A 20 13.88 -1.76 -7.84
CA THR A 20 13.86 -0.29 -7.71
C THR A 20 13.22 0.13 -6.39
N ALA A 21 12.08 -0.48 -6.02
CA ALA A 21 11.39 -0.19 -4.77
C ALA A 21 12.26 -0.48 -3.54
N SER A 22 12.85 -1.68 -3.48
CA SER A 22 13.69 -2.10 -2.35
C SER A 22 14.96 -1.25 -2.23
N ASN A 23 15.65 -0.97 -3.34
CA ASN A 23 16.85 -0.12 -3.31
C ASN A 23 16.54 1.33 -2.91
N LEU A 24 15.41 1.90 -3.38
CA LEU A 24 14.98 3.24 -2.96
C LEU A 24 14.66 3.26 -1.48
N ALA A 25 13.94 2.25 -0.97
CA ALA A 25 13.62 2.13 0.44
C ALA A 25 14.90 2.09 1.30
N TYR A 26 15.85 1.24 0.92
CA TYR A 26 17.14 1.12 1.59
C TYR A 26 17.89 2.45 1.61
N LEU A 27 18.12 3.08 0.46
CA LEU A 27 18.90 4.30 0.34
C LEU A 27 18.24 5.48 1.08
N MET A 28 16.90 5.58 1.03
CA MET A 28 16.16 6.61 1.77
C MET A 28 16.24 6.36 3.28
N GLY A 29 16.15 5.10 3.74
CA GLY A 29 16.30 4.72 5.14
C GLY A 29 17.69 5.06 5.68
N GLU A 30 18.76 4.76 4.91
CA GLU A 30 20.14 5.14 5.23
C GLU A 30 20.32 6.67 5.32
N ASP A 31 19.58 7.43 4.50
CA ASP A 31 19.55 8.91 4.57
C ASP A 31 18.66 9.46 5.69
N GLY A 32 18.21 8.58 6.61
CA GLY A 32 17.41 8.94 7.78
C GLY A 32 15.96 9.35 7.45
N LYS A 33 15.44 8.98 6.28
CA LYS A 33 14.04 9.21 5.91
C LYS A 33 13.17 8.08 6.43
N ARG A 34 12.00 8.42 6.95
CA ARG A 34 10.98 7.43 7.32
C ARG A 34 10.22 7.00 6.07
N VAL A 35 10.31 5.73 5.74
CA VAL A 35 9.78 5.15 4.50
C VAL A 35 8.77 4.06 4.83
N LEU A 36 7.57 4.15 4.27
CA LEU A 36 6.60 3.08 4.26
C LEU A 36 6.57 2.44 2.88
N CYS A 37 6.84 1.14 2.79
CA CYS A 37 6.69 0.36 1.58
C CYS A 37 5.34 -0.35 1.57
N ILE A 38 4.69 -0.42 0.41
CA ILE A 38 3.43 -1.15 0.23
C ILE A 38 3.61 -2.11 -0.92
N ASP A 39 3.51 -3.39 -0.66
CA ASP A 39 3.58 -4.43 -1.67
C ASP A 39 2.17 -4.79 -2.16
N THR A 40 1.85 -4.45 -3.39
CA THR A 40 0.57 -4.79 -4.01
C THR A 40 0.69 -5.92 -5.04
N ASP A 41 1.91 -6.45 -5.25
CA ASP A 41 2.12 -7.61 -6.12
C ASP A 41 1.75 -8.90 -5.38
N PRO A 42 0.83 -9.71 -5.91
CA PRO A 42 0.49 -11.01 -5.33
C PRO A 42 1.67 -11.97 -5.16
N GLN A 43 2.75 -11.75 -5.89
CA GLN A 43 3.96 -12.55 -5.77
C GLN A 43 4.76 -12.24 -4.50
N GLY A 44 4.49 -11.10 -3.83
CA GLY A 44 5.14 -10.73 -2.58
C GLY A 44 6.65 -10.52 -2.68
N ASN A 45 7.14 -10.13 -3.85
CA ASN A 45 8.58 -10.00 -4.08
C ASN A 45 9.20 -8.86 -3.25
N LEU A 46 8.50 -7.74 -3.08
CA LEU A 46 8.97 -6.66 -2.21
C LEU A 46 8.90 -7.09 -0.74
N THR A 47 7.82 -7.74 -0.35
CA THR A 47 7.65 -8.33 0.98
C THR A 47 8.82 -9.24 1.33
N SER A 48 9.18 -10.17 0.43
CA SER A 48 10.35 -11.04 0.61
C SER A 48 11.66 -10.27 0.68
N ALA A 49 11.84 -9.26 -0.15
CA ALA A 49 13.07 -8.49 -0.22
C ALA A 49 13.31 -7.61 1.02
N LEU A 50 12.25 -7.21 1.72
CA LEU A 50 12.33 -6.36 2.92
C LEU A 50 12.23 -7.15 4.23
N SER A 51 11.86 -8.43 4.18
CA SER A 51 11.78 -9.30 5.36
C SER A 51 13.17 -9.82 5.74
N ASP A 52 13.43 -9.93 7.03
CA ASP A 52 14.67 -10.49 7.59
C ASP A 52 14.83 -12.01 7.41
N GLY A 53 14.00 -12.63 6.59
CA GLY A 53 13.92 -14.07 6.41
C GLY A 53 13.29 -14.81 7.61
N GLN A 54 12.90 -14.11 8.66
CA GLN A 54 12.28 -14.67 9.86
C GLN A 54 10.75 -14.52 9.87
N GLY A 55 10.18 -13.68 9.02
CA GLY A 55 8.74 -13.74 8.76
C GLY A 55 8.43 -15.10 8.15
N GLU A 56 7.62 -15.94 8.81
CA GLU A 56 7.19 -17.22 8.27
C GLU A 56 6.51 -17.03 6.92
N ILE A 57 7.34 -16.98 5.88
CA ILE A 57 6.88 -17.05 4.49
C ILE A 57 6.75 -18.54 4.17
N ALA A 58 5.73 -19.18 4.71
CA ALA A 58 5.36 -20.51 4.28
C ALA A 58 5.00 -20.43 2.78
N GLY A 59 5.87 -20.98 1.94
CA GLY A 59 5.71 -20.95 0.49
C GLY A 59 5.94 -19.57 -0.18
N GLY A 60 6.73 -18.68 0.46
CA GLY A 60 7.06 -17.37 -0.10
C GLY A 60 6.03 -16.26 0.16
N MET A 61 5.06 -16.47 1.06
CA MET A 61 3.98 -15.53 1.31
C MET A 61 3.86 -15.18 2.81
N TYR A 62 3.66 -13.92 3.11
CA TYR A 62 3.48 -13.43 4.48
C TYR A 62 2.17 -13.98 5.10
N ASP A 63 2.25 -14.54 6.33
CA ASP A 63 1.11 -15.14 7.05
C ASP A 63 0.58 -14.26 8.20
N GLY A 64 0.97 -13.00 8.24
CA GLY A 64 0.48 -12.03 9.21
C GLY A 64 -0.63 -11.13 8.66
N LYS A 65 -0.96 -10.06 9.39
CA LYS A 65 -1.83 -9.00 8.89
C LYS A 65 -1.19 -8.31 7.69
N ALA A 66 -1.88 -8.31 6.56
CA ALA A 66 -1.36 -7.87 5.27
C ALA A 66 -2.31 -6.93 4.55
N LEU A 67 -1.92 -6.48 3.36
CA LEU A 67 -2.70 -5.58 2.52
C LEU A 67 -4.15 -6.07 2.30
N TYR A 68 -4.36 -7.37 2.07
CA TYR A 68 -5.69 -7.95 1.89
C TYR A 68 -6.58 -7.74 3.12
N ASP A 69 -6.03 -7.98 4.30
CA ASP A 69 -6.77 -7.86 5.56
C ASP A 69 -7.12 -6.40 5.85
N MET A 70 -6.22 -5.47 5.51
CA MET A 70 -6.45 -4.03 5.59
C MET A 70 -7.66 -3.62 4.73
N PHE A 71 -7.71 -4.07 3.49
CA PHE A 71 -8.81 -3.75 2.57
C PHE A 71 -10.13 -4.39 3.02
N THR A 72 -10.11 -5.65 3.43
CA THR A 72 -11.34 -6.37 3.85
C THR A 72 -11.84 -5.96 5.22
N GLY A 73 -10.95 -5.51 6.10
CA GLY A 73 -11.28 -4.97 7.42
C GLY A 73 -11.69 -3.50 7.41
N PHE A 74 -11.88 -2.89 6.26
CA PHE A 74 -12.09 -1.45 6.04
C PHE A 74 -12.97 -0.73 7.10
N ARG A 75 -14.01 -1.37 7.60
CA ARG A 75 -14.94 -0.77 8.58
C ARG A 75 -14.28 -0.43 9.92
N TYR A 76 -13.27 -1.20 10.32
CA TYR A 76 -12.66 -1.17 11.65
C TYR A 76 -11.13 -1.01 11.59
N THR A 77 -10.58 -0.75 10.40
CA THR A 77 -9.15 -0.76 10.16
C THR A 77 -8.47 0.49 10.70
N ASN A 78 -7.49 0.27 11.55
CA ASN A 78 -6.41 1.20 11.78
C ASN A 78 -5.22 0.74 10.91
N THR A 79 -4.79 1.57 9.97
CA THR A 79 -3.72 1.22 9.03
C THR A 79 -2.42 0.81 9.74
N LYS A 80 -2.14 1.37 10.91
CA LYS A 80 -0.96 1.03 11.73
C LYS A 80 -0.90 -0.43 12.14
N ASP A 81 -2.07 -1.09 12.28
CA ASP A 81 -2.14 -2.50 12.69
C ASP A 81 -1.63 -3.47 11.61
N TYR A 82 -1.36 -2.96 10.40
CA TYR A 82 -0.91 -3.71 9.23
C TYR A 82 0.51 -3.35 8.80
N ILE A 83 1.15 -2.45 9.54
CA ILE A 83 2.53 -2.05 9.30
C ILE A 83 3.44 -2.99 10.08
N THR A 84 4.47 -3.50 9.41
CA THR A 84 5.48 -4.37 10.00
C THR A 84 6.88 -3.80 9.77
N GLU A 85 7.80 -4.17 10.66
CA GLU A 85 9.22 -3.82 10.57
C GLU A 85 9.90 -4.54 9.40
N THR A 86 11.05 -4.03 8.98
CA THR A 86 11.87 -4.62 7.93
C THR A 86 13.30 -4.85 8.41
N GLU A 87 14.10 -5.62 7.68
CA GLU A 87 15.53 -5.78 7.95
C GLU A 87 16.35 -4.51 7.71
N TYR A 88 15.76 -3.51 7.06
CA TYR A 88 16.44 -2.23 6.73
C TYR A 88 16.37 -1.21 7.87
N GLY A 89 16.06 -1.67 9.10
CA GLY A 89 16.07 -0.86 10.32
C GLY A 89 14.79 -0.05 10.53
N ASP A 90 14.78 0.71 11.62
CA ASP A 90 13.59 1.42 12.14
C ASP A 90 13.01 2.48 11.19
N ASN A 91 13.81 2.92 10.21
CA ASN A 91 13.39 3.94 9.26
C ASN A 91 12.56 3.38 8.07
N VAL A 92 12.57 2.06 7.87
CA VAL A 92 11.86 1.42 6.75
C VAL A 92 10.87 0.41 7.30
N GLN A 93 9.60 0.66 7.05
CA GLN A 93 8.51 -0.22 7.43
C GLN A 93 7.71 -0.64 6.20
N MET A 94 6.89 -1.68 6.30
CA MET A 94 6.09 -2.14 5.17
C MET A 94 4.67 -2.56 5.55
N ILE A 95 3.77 -2.48 4.56
CA ILE A 95 2.51 -3.23 4.52
C ILE A 95 2.72 -4.37 3.53
N PRO A 96 2.80 -5.62 4.00
CA PRO A 96 3.17 -6.75 3.16
C PRO A 96 2.02 -7.20 2.25
N ALA A 97 2.38 -7.83 1.12
CA ALA A 97 1.45 -8.65 0.36
C ALA A 97 1.22 -10.00 1.06
N SER A 98 0.14 -10.70 0.70
CA SER A 98 -0.15 -12.06 1.15
C SER A 98 -0.72 -12.90 0.00
N SER A 99 -0.88 -14.20 0.24
CA SER A 99 -1.54 -15.12 -0.69
C SER A 99 -2.97 -14.71 -1.04
N GLN A 100 -3.58 -13.86 -0.22
CA GLN A 100 -4.94 -13.35 -0.43
C GLN A 100 -4.97 -12.06 -1.27
N THR A 101 -3.83 -11.40 -1.49
CA THR A 101 -3.74 -10.13 -2.24
C THR A 101 -4.50 -10.15 -3.60
N PRO A 102 -4.46 -11.24 -4.40
CA PRO A 102 -5.23 -11.32 -5.66
C PRO A 102 -6.74 -11.16 -5.47
N ARG A 103 -7.27 -11.52 -4.29
CA ARG A 103 -8.70 -11.44 -4.00
C ARG A 103 -9.19 -10.02 -3.76
N ILE A 104 -8.28 -9.05 -3.54
CA ILE A 104 -8.66 -7.64 -3.40
C ILE A 104 -9.42 -7.19 -4.64
N ASN A 105 -8.89 -7.48 -5.84
CA ASN A 105 -9.54 -7.10 -7.09
C ASN A 105 -10.91 -7.75 -7.28
N GLN A 106 -11.07 -9.00 -6.87
CA GLN A 106 -12.35 -9.73 -6.95
C GLN A 106 -13.40 -9.15 -6.01
N ARG A 107 -12.98 -8.70 -4.83
CA ARG A 107 -13.87 -8.14 -3.81
C ARG A 107 -14.07 -6.62 -3.90
N MET A 108 -13.33 -5.94 -4.78
CA MET A 108 -13.39 -4.50 -4.90
C MET A 108 -14.82 -3.95 -5.10
N PRO A 109 -15.71 -4.56 -5.91
CA PRO A 109 -17.10 -4.10 -6.05
C PRO A 109 -17.88 -4.14 -4.73
N GLU A 110 -17.75 -5.24 -3.95
CA GLU A 110 -18.41 -5.39 -2.66
C GLU A 110 -17.86 -4.38 -1.63
N LEU A 111 -16.54 -4.22 -1.59
CA LEU A 111 -15.87 -3.26 -0.71
C LEU A 111 -16.33 -1.83 -1.03
N PHE A 112 -16.50 -1.51 -2.30
CA PHE A 112 -16.98 -0.19 -2.72
C PHE A 112 -18.44 0.05 -2.32
N GLU A 113 -19.30 -0.95 -2.46
CA GLU A 113 -20.69 -0.87 -2.01
C GLU A 113 -20.78 -0.66 -0.49
N ASP A 114 -20.05 -1.45 0.27
CA ASP A 114 -19.94 -1.34 1.73
C ASP A 114 -19.43 0.04 2.16
N ALA A 115 -18.38 0.54 1.50
CA ALA A 115 -17.79 1.85 1.78
C ALA A 115 -18.78 2.99 1.51
N THR A 116 -19.55 2.89 0.42
CA THR A 116 -20.59 3.88 0.08
C THR A 116 -21.68 3.93 1.13
N ILE A 117 -22.10 2.78 1.69
CA ILE A 117 -23.07 2.71 2.77
C ILE A 117 -22.53 3.37 4.05
N ILE A 118 -21.24 3.16 4.35
CA ILE A 118 -20.59 3.77 5.53
C ILE A 118 -20.48 5.28 5.35
N ALA A 119 -20.05 5.74 4.18
CA ALA A 119 -19.93 7.17 3.89
C ALA A 119 -21.25 7.93 4.00
N LYS A 120 -22.38 7.28 3.70
CA LYS A 120 -23.72 7.85 3.92
C LYS A 120 -24.07 8.04 5.40
N LYS A 121 -23.47 7.24 6.29
CA LYS A 121 -23.70 7.30 7.75
C LYS A 121 -22.68 8.18 8.47
N ASP A 122 -21.48 8.30 7.90
CA ASP A 122 -20.36 9.05 8.46
C ASP A 122 -19.68 9.85 7.33
N SER A 123 -20.03 11.12 7.22
CA SER A 123 -19.50 12.02 6.18
C SER A 123 -18.00 12.27 6.26
N SER A 124 -17.34 11.91 7.36
CA SER A 124 -15.87 11.97 7.49
C SER A 124 -15.18 10.88 6.66
N LYS A 125 -15.91 9.83 6.28
CA LYS A 125 -15.43 8.68 5.49
C LYS A 125 -15.94 8.75 4.06
N GLN A 126 -15.64 9.84 3.35
CA GLN A 126 -16.07 9.99 1.95
C GLN A 126 -15.25 9.09 1.02
N ILE A 127 -15.82 7.94 0.65
CA ILE A 127 -15.29 7.08 -0.41
C ILE A 127 -16.28 7.16 -1.57
N ALA A 128 -15.90 7.91 -2.59
CA ALA A 128 -16.71 8.12 -3.80
C ALA A 128 -16.18 7.30 -4.99
N SER A 129 -14.98 6.73 -4.87
CA SER A 129 -14.33 5.94 -5.91
C SER A 129 -13.41 4.87 -5.31
N ILE A 130 -13.01 3.90 -6.15
CA ILE A 130 -12.01 2.88 -5.77
C ILE A 130 -10.69 3.53 -5.31
N ALA A 131 -10.30 4.63 -5.92
CA ALA A 131 -9.08 5.36 -5.55
C ALA A 131 -9.14 5.92 -4.11
N ASP A 132 -10.33 6.22 -3.61
CA ASP A 132 -10.48 6.77 -2.26
C ASP A 132 -10.19 5.75 -1.15
N PHE A 133 -10.18 4.43 -1.45
CA PHE A 133 -9.77 3.41 -0.48
C PHE A 133 -8.32 3.60 -0.04
N LEU A 134 -7.41 3.69 -1.00
CA LEU A 134 -6.00 3.89 -0.67
C LEU A 134 -5.78 5.24 0.02
N TYR A 135 -6.49 6.28 -0.43
CA TYR A 135 -6.49 7.57 0.25
C TYR A 135 -6.91 7.45 1.71
N TYR A 136 -8.00 6.76 1.99
CA TYR A 136 -8.50 6.56 3.34
C TYR A 136 -7.46 5.89 4.24
N PHE A 137 -6.85 4.81 3.79
CA PHE A 137 -5.82 4.12 4.57
C PHE A 137 -4.59 4.99 4.77
N LEU A 138 -4.06 5.57 3.71
CA LEU A 138 -2.82 6.36 3.79
C LEU A 138 -3.02 7.67 4.56
N SER A 139 -4.21 8.26 4.56
CA SER A 139 -4.51 9.46 5.33
C SER A 139 -4.31 9.28 6.84
N GLN A 140 -4.39 8.05 7.34
CA GLN A 140 -4.19 7.73 8.76
C GLN A 140 -2.72 7.75 9.18
N VAL A 141 -1.79 7.57 8.24
CA VAL A 141 -0.36 7.38 8.56
C VAL A 141 0.58 8.31 7.79
N ARG A 142 0.12 8.96 6.72
CA ARG A 142 0.97 9.75 5.80
C ARG A 142 1.78 10.87 6.46
N ASP A 143 1.39 11.36 7.61
CA ASP A 143 2.11 12.41 8.33
C ASP A 143 3.26 11.85 9.18
N GLU A 144 3.35 10.53 9.32
CA GLU A 144 4.39 9.82 10.08
C GLU A 144 5.59 9.45 9.21
N TYR A 145 5.46 9.51 7.89
CA TYR A 145 6.50 9.16 6.92
C TYR A 145 6.93 10.35 6.08
N ASP A 146 8.13 10.26 5.54
CA ASP A 146 8.67 11.21 4.55
C ASP A 146 8.35 10.72 3.12
N TYR A 147 8.36 9.39 2.92
CA TYR A 147 8.02 8.73 1.66
C TYR A 147 7.13 7.51 1.86
N ILE A 148 6.24 7.28 0.91
CA ILE A 148 5.48 6.04 0.77
C ILE A 148 5.75 5.48 -0.62
N LEU A 149 6.34 4.29 -0.69
CA LEU A 149 6.67 3.58 -1.94
C LEU A 149 5.67 2.47 -2.18
N ILE A 150 5.05 2.43 -3.35
CA ILE A 150 4.07 1.40 -3.71
C ILE A 150 4.62 0.57 -4.86
N ASP A 151 4.95 -0.69 -4.60
CA ASP A 151 5.33 -1.66 -5.64
C ASP A 151 4.09 -2.35 -6.21
N THR A 152 3.99 -2.44 -7.53
CA THR A 152 2.78 -2.92 -8.19
C THR A 152 3.06 -4.12 -9.08
N GLN A 153 2.03 -4.97 -9.24
CA GLN A 153 2.07 -6.03 -10.24
C GLN A 153 2.06 -5.49 -11.68
N PRO A 154 2.53 -6.29 -12.67
CA PRO A 154 2.61 -5.85 -14.06
C PRO A 154 1.27 -5.99 -14.82
N THR A 155 0.13 -5.80 -14.15
CA THR A 155 -1.21 -5.95 -14.74
C THR A 155 -2.03 -4.68 -14.56
N ARG A 156 -2.98 -4.46 -15.48
CA ARG A 156 -3.97 -3.38 -15.37
C ARG A 156 -5.19 -3.88 -14.61
N ASP A 157 -5.25 -3.60 -13.33
CA ASP A 157 -6.37 -3.97 -12.49
C ASP A 157 -6.85 -2.81 -11.60
N SER A 158 -7.90 -3.05 -10.84
CA SER A 158 -8.51 -2.03 -9.97
C SER A 158 -7.56 -1.55 -8.88
N LEU A 159 -6.71 -2.43 -8.34
CA LEU A 159 -5.75 -2.09 -7.30
C LEU A 159 -4.65 -1.17 -7.86
N LEU A 160 -4.09 -1.50 -9.05
CA LEU A 160 -3.13 -0.62 -9.73
C LEU A 160 -3.74 0.75 -10.04
N LEU A 161 -4.97 0.80 -10.56
CA LEU A 161 -5.66 2.06 -10.83
C LEU A 161 -5.80 2.90 -9.57
N THR A 162 -6.14 2.28 -8.44
CA THR A 162 -6.20 2.94 -7.13
C THR A 162 -4.85 3.58 -6.78
N CYS A 163 -3.74 2.84 -6.94
CA CYS A 163 -2.40 3.36 -6.65
C CYS A 163 -2.02 4.53 -7.57
N LEU A 164 -2.27 4.42 -8.86
CA LEU A 164 -1.92 5.46 -9.85
C LEU A 164 -2.74 6.73 -9.68
N LEU A 165 -4.04 6.60 -9.44
CA LEU A 165 -4.93 7.75 -9.26
C LEU A 165 -4.58 8.54 -7.99
N TYR A 166 -4.12 7.84 -6.95
CA TYR A 166 -3.75 8.50 -5.71
C TYR A 166 -2.41 9.25 -5.81
N THR A 167 -1.46 8.74 -6.58
CA THR A 167 -0.13 9.36 -6.75
C THR A 167 -0.11 10.48 -7.79
N SER A 168 -1.13 10.57 -8.63
CA SER A 168 -1.29 11.70 -9.56
C SER A 168 -1.64 12.96 -8.78
N PRO A 169 -1.14 14.16 -9.18
CA PRO A 169 -1.56 15.43 -8.60
C PRO A 169 -3.08 15.53 -8.72
N SER A 170 -3.79 15.29 -7.65
CA SER A 170 -5.25 15.31 -7.64
C SER A 170 -5.74 16.75 -7.39
N PRO A 171 -6.77 17.22 -8.12
CA PRO A 171 -7.48 18.45 -7.76
C PRO A 171 -8.11 18.42 -6.37
N ARG A 172 -8.11 17.25 -5.73
CA ARG A 172 -8.63 17.03 -4.36
C ARG A 172 -7.57 17.18 -3.27
N ASP A 173 -6.30 17.39 -3.61
CA ASP A 173 -5.29 17.72 -2.61
C ASP A 173 -5.46 19.18 -2.20
N PRO A 174 -5.94 19.48 -0.96
CA PRO A 174 -6.22 20.86 -0.53
C PRO A 174 -4.95 21.72 -0.41
N LYS A 175 -3.78 21.18 -0.68
CA LYS A 175 -2.49 21.90 -0.66
C LYS A 175 -2.02 22.34 -2.05
N THR A 176 -2.77 22.06 -3.13
CA THR A 176 -2.43 22.44 -4.51
C THR A 176 -3.35 23.50 -5.10
N SER A 177 -4.19 24.12 -4.29
CA SER A 177 -5.02 25.27 -4.66
C SER A 177 -4.53 26.55 -4.00
#